data_c218565171c9548980539b0e51ccbc7d
#
_entry.id   c218565171c9548980539b0e51ccbc7d
#
_cell.length_a   1.000
_cell.length_b   1.000
_cell.length_c   1.000
_cell.angle_alpha   90.00
_cell.angle_beta   90.00
_cell.angle_gamma   90.00
#
_symmetry.space_group_name_H-M   'P 1'
#
loop_
_entity.id
_entity.type
_entity.pdbx_description
1 polymer ?
#
loop_
_entity_poly.entity_id
_entity_poly.type
_entity_poly.pdbx_seq_one_letter_code
_entity_poly.pdbx_strand_id
1 'polypeptide(L)' 'MGKSIRTREYQGFAHKLKKARLETGLTQVQVSKKLKRPQSYISKVEAGEQRLDIIELKNFAELYKKDFHYFIK' A
#
# COMPACT_ATOMS: atom_id res chain seq x y z
N MET A 1 -15.77 7.16 -8.48
CA MET A 1 -16.57 7.43 -7.33
C MET A 1 -15.86 7.11 -6.07
N GLY A 2 -16.04 7.97 -5.11
CA GLY A 2 -15.39 7.77 -3.83
C GLY A 2 -15.75 6.49 -3.14
N LYS A 3 -16.95 6.00 -3.35
CA LYS A 3 -17.38 4.79 -2.66
C LYS A 3 -16.60 3.55 -3.09
N SER A 4 -15.89 3.60 -4.22
CA SER A 4 -15.13 2.43 -4.67
C SER A 4 -13.98 2.09 -3.73
N ILE A 5 -13.45 3.04 -2.97
CA ILE A 5 -12.38 2.75 -2.05
C ILE A 5 -12.86 2.14 -0.74
N ARG A 6 -14.19 2.11 -0.55
CA ARG A 6 -14.78 1.50 0.64
C ARG A 6 -15.20 0.06 0.39
N THR A 7 -14.93 -0.48 -0.79
CA THR A 7 -15.31 -1.85 -1.08
C THR A 7 -14.45 -2.81 -0.26
N ARG A 8 -15.02 -3.98 -0.04
CA ARG A 8 -14.30 -5.03 0.67
C ARG A 8 -13.02 -5.41 -0.06
N GLU A 9 -13.09 -5.43 -1.38
CA GLU A 9 -11.91 -5.75 -2.18
C GLU A 9 -10.79 -4.76 -1.96
N TYR A 10 -11.11 -3.47 -1.97
CA TYR A 10 -10.07 -2.47 -1.80
C TYR A 10 -9.51 -2.48 -0.39
N GLN A 11 -10.37 -2.71 0.61
CA GLN A 11 -9.90 -2.81 1.99
C GLN A 11 -8.97 -4.01 2.16
N GLY A 12 -9.28 -5.11 1.49
CA GLY A 12 -8.41 -6.28 1.50
C GLY A 12 -7.07 -5.99 0.84
N PHE A 13 -7.08 -5.25 -0.25
CA PHE A 13 -5.87 -4.83 -0.93
C PHE A 13 -4.99 -3.98 0.00
N ALA A 14 -5.60 -3.00 0.67
CA ALA A 14 -4.85 -2.15 1.60
C ALA A 14 -4.25 -2.97 2.74
N HIS A 15 -4.99 -3.95 3.22
CA HIS A 15 -4.50 -4.83 4.28
C HIS A 15 -3.27 -5.62 3.82
N LYS A 16 -3.26 -6.05 2.58
CA LYS A 16 -2.10 -6.77 2.04
C LYS A 16 -0.86 -5.88 1.99
N LEU A 17 -1.04 -4.59 1.69
CA LEU A 17 0.08 -3.68 1.70
C LEU A 17 0.69 -3.56 3.09
N LYS A 18 -0.15 -3.42 4.10
CA LYS A 18 0.33 -3.34 5.47
C LYS A 18 1.04 -4.63 5.87
N LYS A 19 0.44 -5.76 5.53
CA LYS A 19 1.03 -7.06 5.87
C LYS A 19 2.39 -7.23 5.22
N ALA A 20 2.50 -6.85 3.94
CA ALA A 20 3.77 -6.95 3.24
C ALA A 20 4.84 -6.08 3.91
N ARG A 21 4.45 -4.87 4.33
CA ARG A 21 5.38 -4.01 5.03
C ARG A 21 5.87 -4.66 6.32
N LEU A 22 4.95 -5.19 7.11
CA LEU A 22 5.32 -5.82 8.37
C LEU A 22 6.24 -7.02 8.15
N GLU A 23 6.04 -7.75 7.07
CA GLU A 23 6.89 -8.89 6.76
C GLU A 23 8.31 -8.48 6.41
N THR A 24 8.49 -7.28 5.87
CA THR A 24 9.84 -6.79 5.57
C THR A 24 10.50 -6.16 6.79
N GLY A 25 9.75 -5.94 7.85
CA GLY A 25 10.29 -5.29 9.04
C GLY A 25 10.40 -3.79 8.95
N LEU A 26 9.82 -3.18 7.91
CA LEU A 26 9.89 -1.73 7.74
C LEU A 26 8.76 -1.04 8.49
N THR A 27 9.08 0.13 9.04
CA THR A 27 8.06 0.99 9.64
C THR A 27 7.45 1.89 8.56
N GLN A 28 6.31 2.50 8.88
CA GLN A 28 5.71 3.46 7.95
C GLN A 28 6.65 4.61 7.64
N VAL A 29 7.38 5.08 8.66
CA VAL A 29 8.33 6.18 8.46
C VAL A 29 9.43 5.77 7.48
N GLN A 30 9.95 4.56 7.64
CA GLN A 30 10.99 4.07 6.74
C GLN A 30 10.48 3.96 5.30
N VAL A 31 9.26 3.47 5.15
CA VAL A 31 8.65 3.36 3.82
C VAL A 31 8.46 4.74 3.21
N SER A 32 7.98 5.69 4.01
CA SER A 32 7.75 7.04 3.52
C SER A 32 9.04 7.65 2.97
N LYS A 33 10.15 7.43 3.66
CA LYS A 33 11.44 7.94 3.20
C LYS A 33 11.90 7.26 1.94
N LYS A 34 11.73 5.95 1.86
CA LYS A 34 12.16 5.21 0.68
C LYS A 34 11.35 5.56 -0.55
N LEU A 35 10.06 5.79 -0.39
CA LEU A 35 9.18 6.15 -1.50
C LEU A 35 9.09 7.65 -1.72
N LYS A 36 9.74 8.44 -0.86
CA LYS A 36 9.74 9.91 -0.95
C LYS A 36 8.32 10.46 -0.90
N ARG A 37 7.55 9.94 0.03
CA ARG A 37 6.17 10.38 0.26
C ARG A 37 5.99 10.65 1.75
N PRO A 38 5.06 11.53 2.13
CA PRO A 38 4.80 11.79 3.56
C PRO A 38 4.33 10.52 4.26
N GLN A 39 4.62 10.41 5.55
CA GLN A 39 4.13 9.27 6.31
C GLN A 39 2.60 9.21 6.32
N SER A 40 1.94 10.37 6.33
CA SER A 40 0.48 10.38 6.29
C SER A 40 -0.07 9.69 5.05
N TYR A 41 0.64 9.79 3.93
CA TYR A 41 0.26 9.09 2.71
C TYR A 41 0.30 7.57 2.94
N ILE A 42 1.40 7.08 3.54
CA ILE A 42 1.54 5.65 3.81
C ILE A 42 0.43 5.17 4.74
N SER A 43 0.17 5.95 5.79
CA SER A 43 -0.86 5.60 6.75
C SER A 43 -2.23 5.50 6.10
N LYS A 44 -2.56 6.47 5.24
CA LYS A 44 -3.85 6.47 4.56
C LYS A 44 -3.98 5.32 3.56
N VAL A 45 -2.89 5.00 2.88
CA VAL A 45 -2.88 3.88 1.95
C VAL A 45 -3.21 2.59 2.70
N GLU A 46 -2.55 2.37 3.84
CA GLU A 46 -2.76 1.14 4.59
C GLU A 46 -4.11 1.09 5.28
N ALA A 47 -4.70 2.25 5.54
CA ALA A 47 -6.02 2.31 6.13
C ALA A 47 -7.14 2.16 5.09
N GLY A 48 -6.76 2.07 3.81
CA GLY A 48 -7.74 1.95 2.74
C GLY A 48 -8.45 3.25 2.44
N GLU A 49 -7.84 4.39 2.78
CA GLU A 49 -8.43 5.71 2.58
C GLU A 49 -7.82 6.47 1.41
N GLN A 50 -6.77 5.91 0.84
CA GLN A 50 -6.03 6.55 -0.25
C GLN A 50 -5.88 5.57 -1.40
N ARG A 51 -6.43 5.92 -2.57
CA ARG A 51 -6.26 5.08 -3.74
C ARG A 51 -4.84 5.18 -4.29
N LEU A 52 -4.40 4.09 -4.89
CA LEU A 52 -3.12 4.04 -5.56
C LEU A 52 -3.33 3.90 -7.06
N ASP A 53 -2.50 4.57 -7.85
CA ASP A 53 -2.48 4.24 -9.27
C ASP A 53 -1.51 3.08 -9.49
N ILE A 54 -1.45 2.62 -10.72
CA ILE A 54 -0.68 1.42 -11.05
C ILE A 54 0.81 1.62 -10.82
N ILE A 55 1.32 2.83 -11.04
CA ILE A 55 2.72 3.12 -10.86
C ILE A 55 3.08 3.14 -9.38
N GLU A 56 2.21 3.73 -8.57
CA GLU A 56 2.43 3.75 -7.13
C GLU A 56 2.42 2.34 -6.57
N LEU A 57 1.50 1.51 -7.04
CA LEU A 57 1.46 0.12 -6.60
C LEU A 57 2.73 -0.62 -6.97
N LYS A 58 3.23 -0.37 -8.18
CA LYS A 58 4.49 -0.98 -8.62
C LYS A 58 5.62 -0.63 -7.66
N ASN A 59 5.68 0.64 -7.24
CA ASN A 59 6.73 1.08 -6.34
C ASN A 59 6.65 0.37 -4.98
N PHE A 60 5.44 0.20 -4.46
CA PHE A 60 5.26 -0.55 -3.21
C PHE A 60 5.66 -2.01 -3.40
N ALA A 61 5.24 -2.61 -4.51
CA ALA A 61 5.54 -4.02 -4.76
C ALA A 61 7.04 -4.25 -4.81
N GLU A 62 7.76 -3.38 -5.51
CA GLU A 62 9.20 -3.51 -5.61
C GLU A 62 9.88 -3.33 -4.26
N LEU A 63 9.42 -2.37 -3.48
CA LEU A 63 9.99 -2.12 -2.17
C LEU A 63 9.81 -3.33 -1.25
N TYR A 64 8.63 -3.94 -1.31
CA TYR A 64 8.31 -5.08 -0.44
C TYR A 64 8.73 -6.41 -1.05
N LYS A 65 9.30 -6.38 -2.25
CA LYS A 65 9.76 -7.59 -2.96
C LYS A 65 8.64 -8.60 -3.14
N LYS A 66 7.49 -8.09 -3.52
CA LYS A 66 6.32 -8.92 -3.80
C LYS A 66 5.97 -8.83 -5.27
N ASP A 67 5.43 -9.93 -5.80
CA ASP A 67 4.87 -9.95 -7.14
C ASP A 67 3.65 -9.03 -7.15
N PHE A 68 3.48 -8.32 -8.26
CA PHE A 68 2.33 -7.46 -8.45
C PHE A 68 1.01 -8.21 -8.20
N HIS A 69 0.95 -9.47 -8.65
CA HIS A 69 -0.25 -10.27 -8.47
C HIS A 69 -0.61 -10.53 -7.01
N TYR A 70 0.39 -10.47 -6.14
CA TYR A 70 0.14 -10.67 -4.72
C TYR A 70 -0.91 -9.69 -4.21
N PHE A 71 -0.89 -8.46 -4.72
CA PHE A 71 -1.78 -7.42 -4.23
C PHE A 71 -3.14 -7.41 -4.91
N ILE A 72 -3.22 -7.84 -6.15
CA ILE A 72 -4.45 -7.74 -6.93
C ILE A 72 -5.21 -9.06 -7.06
N LYS A 73 -4.74 -10.09 -6.42
CA LYS A 73 -5.32 -11.39 -6.51
C LYS A 73 -6.60 -11.54 -5.72
#